data_b431ef9ed69d98e36fe124bd0717e9e7
#
_entry.id   b431ef9ed69d98e36fe124bd0717e9e7
#
_cell.length_a   1.000
_cell.length_b   1.000
_cell.length_c   1.000
_cell.angle_alpha   90.00
_cell.angle_beta   90.00
_cell.angle_gamma   90.00
#
_symmetry.space_group_name_H-M   'P 1'
#
loop_
_entity.id
_entity.type
_entity.pdbx_description
1 polymer ?
#
loop_
_entity_poly.entity_id
_entity_poly.type
_entity_poly.pdbx_seq_one_letter_code
_entity_poly.pdbx_strand_id
1 'polypeptide(L)'
;VFDLAFVIDAQDTTTPLTLAIDQAVIAGWTGRDPVARDKHIAELEAIGIARPASTPIYYRVSARRLTTADSIEVCGGNSSGEVEFVLIGWQGRTFVGVGSDHTDRKVETYSVTVSKQMCEKVVGPVLWELEDVAGHWDRMILRAFAWIGGARVLYQEGTLDGMLSAKDLIAGAFGGAGLPDGCAMFGGTFAAKGGIRPASRFDFELEDPVLKRTLRHGYDVIELPVLG
;
A
#
# COMPACT_ATOMS: atom_id res chain seq x y z
N VAL A 1 -11.51 10.75 13.40
CA VAL A 1 -10.12 10.68 13.87
C VAL A 1 -9.96 9.41 14.65
N PHE A 2 -8.90 8.70 14.40
CA PHE A 2 -8.57 7.46 15.10
C PHE A 2 -7.04 7.36 15.20
N ASP A 3 -6.56 6.92 16.36
CA ASP A 3 -5.15 6.96 16.69
C ASP A 3 -4.47 5.65 16.31
N LEU A 4 -3.33 5.75 15.63
CA LEU A 4 -2.41 4.66 15.35
C LEU A 4 -1.07 4.90 16.03
N ALA A 5 -0.52 3.85 16.63
CA ALA A 5 0.80 3.88 17.25
C ALA A 5 1.88 3.48 16.25
N PHE A 6 2.89 4.31 16.13
CA PHE A 6 4.07 4.10 15.29
C PHE A 6 5.37 4.29 16.08
N VAL A 7 6.46 3.90 15.46
CA VAL A 7 7.83 4.20 15.90
C VAL A 7 8.55 4.86 14.72
N ILE A 8 9.10 6.04 14.92
CA ILE A 8 10.02 6.65 13.95
C ILE A 8 11.41 6.07 14.17
N ASP A 9 11.97 5.47 13.13
CA ASP A 9 13.34 4.96 13.11
C ASP A 9 14.23 5.98 12.36
N ALA A 10 15.05 6.70 13.11
CA ALA A 10 16.01 7.69 12.62
C ALA A 10 17.46 7.14 12.70
N GLN A 11 17.67 5.89 12.25
CA GLN A 11 18.92 5.15 12.24
C GLN A 11 19.49 4.84 13.65
N ASP A 12 19.91 5.86 14.40
CA ASP A 12 20.53 5.68 15.72
C ASP A 12 19.53 5.83 16.88
N THR A 13 18.32 6.29 16.60
CA THR A 13 17.30 6.54 17.61
C THR A 13 15.92 6.09 17.13
N THR A 14 15.13 5.59 18.07
CA THR A 14 13.72 5.27 17.81
C THR A 14 12.83 6.14 18.69
N THR A 15 11.79 6.72 18.13
CA THR A 15 10.87 7.60 18.85
C THR A 15 9.44 7.08 18.70
N PRO A 16 8.76 6.71 19.80
CA PRO A 16 7.34 6.38 19.75
C PRO A 16 6.51 7.60 19.30
N LEU A 17 5.51 7.35 18.46
CA LEU A 17 4.64 8.37 17.93
C LEU A 17 3.22 7.83 17.83
N THR A 18 2.25 8.55 18.37
CA THR A 18 0.83 8.29 18.15
C THR A 18 0.28 9.31 17.17
N LEU A 19 -0.27 8.84 16.07
CA LEU A 19 -0.81 9.69 15.00
C LEU A 19 -2.32 9.59 14.94
N ALA A 20 -2.97 10.73 14.96
CA ALA A 20 -4.39 10.86 14.67
C ALA A 20 -4.58 10.85 13.15
N ILE A 21 -5.11 9.76 12.61
CA ILE A 21 -5.38 9.62 11.18
C ILE A 21 -6.86 9.86 10.91
N ASP A 22 -7.18 10.76 9.99
CA ASP A 22 -8.55 11.08 9.59
C ASP A 22 -8.81 10.91 8.09
N GLN A 23 -7.74 10.70 7.32
CA GLN A 23 -7.81 10.54 5.87
C GLN A 23 -6.94 9.38 5.39
N ALA A 24 -7.53 8.49 4.58
CA ALA A 24 -6.79 7.45 3.87
C ALA A 24 -7.02 7.56 2.35
N VAL A 25 -5.94 7.54 1.59
CA VAL A 25 -5.91 7.64 0.13
C VAL A 25 -5.16 6.45 -0.43
N ILE A 26 -5.70 5.80 -1.44
CA ILE A 26 -5.02 4.73 -2.18
C ILE A 26 -4.77 5.24 -3.60
N ALA A 27 -3.50 5.43 -3.98
CA ALA A 27 -3.14 5.81 -5.33
C ALA A 27 -3.09 4.56 -6.22
N GLY A 28 -3.92 4.52 -7.24
CA GLY A 28 -3.93 3.46 -8.24
C GLY A 28 -3.34 3.93 -9.57
N TRP A 29 -2.90 2.98 -10.40
CA TRP A 29 -2.32 3.23 -11.73
C TRP A 29 -1.10 4.15 -11.68
N THR A 30 -0.22 3.89 -10.74
CA THR A 30 0.94 4.73 -10.42
C THR A 30 2.20 4.35 -11.19
N GLY A 31 2.11 3.44 -12.16
CA GLY A 31 3.24 3.09 -13.01
C GLY A 31 3.84 4.33 -13.70
N ARG A 32 5.17 4.48 -13.62
CA ARG A 32 5.89 5.65 -14.17
C ARG A 32 5.92 5.63 -15.70
N ASP A 33 6.02 4.44 -16.31
CA ASP A 33 5.97 4.28 -17.76
C ASP A 33 4.52 4.37 -18.27
N PRO A 34 4.13 5.45 -18.96
CA PRO A 34 2.77 5.60 -19.47
C PRO A 34 2.41 4.56 -20.53
N VAL A 35 3.37 4.10 -21.34
CA VAL A 35 3.12 3.11 -22.40
C VAL A 35 2.80 1.74 -21.81
N ALA A 36 3.60 1.30 -20.82
CA ALA A 36 3.36 0.05 -20.12
C ALA A 36 2.05 0.09 -19.32
N ARG A 37 1.76 1.23 -18.67
CA ARG A 37 0.52 1.44 -17.93
C ARG A 37 -0.71 1.40 -18.83
N ASP A 38 -0.69 2.12 -19.95
CA ASP A 38 -1.83 2.20 -20.88
C ASP A 38 -2.09 0.84 -21.57
N LYS A 39 -1.01 0.08 -21.86
CA LYS A 39 -1.11 -1.31 -22.34
C LYS A 39 -1.81 -2.19 -21.30
N HIS A 40 -1.41 -2.11 -20.04
CA HIS A 40 -2.03 -2.89 -18.97
C HIS A 40 -3.52 -2.52 -18.76
N ILE A 41 -3.86 -1.25 -18.87
CA ILE A 41 -5.26 -0.79 -18.85
C ILE A 41 -6.05 -1.45 -19.98
N ALA A 42 -5.53 -1.45 -21.20
CA ALA A 42 -6.19 -2.05 -22.35
C ALA A 42 -6.37 -3.58 -22.21
N GLU A 43 -5.41 -4.27 -21.61
CA GLU A 43 -5.50 -5.70 -21.29
C GLU A 43 -6.64 -5.99 -20.30
N LEU A 44 -6.82 -5.14 -19.28
CA LEU A 44 -7.89 -5.27 -18.30
C LEU A 44 -9.26 -4.90 -18.86
N GLU A 45 -9.35 -3.88 -19.73
CA GLU A 45 -10.59 -3.55 -20.47
C GLU A 45 -11.06 -4.74 -21.33
N ALA A 46 -10.13 -5.47 -21.96
CA ALA A 46 -10.46 -6.63 -22.79
C ALA A 46 -11.12 -7.78 -21.99
N ILE A 47 -10.93 -7.83 -20.67
CA ILE A 47 -11.55 -8.82 -19.77
C ILE A 47 -12.71 -8.23 -18.94
N GLY A 48 -13.17 -7.01 -19.27
CA GLY A 48 -14.37 -6.40 -18.69
C GLY A 48 -14.14 -5.50 -17.48
N ILE A 49 -12.89 -5.17 -17.14
CA ILE A 49 -12.58 -4.21 -16.08
C ILE A 49 -12.61 -2.80 -16.67
N ALA A 50 -13.42 -1.93 -16.09
CA ALA A 50 -13.57 -0.57 -16.59
C ALA A 50 -12.26 0.24 -16.48
N ARG A 51 -11.98 1.03 -17.53
CA ARG A 51 -10.86 1.97 -17.54
C ARG A 51 -10.97 2.97 -16.36
N PRO A 52 -9.88 3.29 -15.65
CA PRO A 52 -9.90 4.31 -14.61
C PRO A 52 -10.24 5.70 -15.21
N ALA A 53 -10.94 6.52 -14.44
CA ALA A 53 -11.32 7.88 -14.87
C ALA A 53 -10.11 8.81 -15.07
N SER A 54 -8.99 8.51 -14.39
CA SER A 54 -7.72 9.22 -14.52
C SER A 54 -6.55 8.30 -14.19
N THR A 55 -5.33 8.67 -14.59
CA THR A 55 -4.09 7.98 -14.20
C THR A 55 -3.04 9.03 -13.80
N PRO A 56 -2.59 9.01 -12.53
CA PRO A 56 -3.08 8.16 -11.44
C PRO A 56 -4.51 8.49 -11.03
N ILE A 57 -5.13 7.58 -10.28
CA ILE A 57 -6.41 7.78 -9.61
C ILE A 57 -6.20 7.71 -8.09
N TYR A 58 -6.97 8.48 -7.32
CA TYR A 58 -6.83 8.56 -5.86
C TYR A 58 -8.13 8.13 -5.19
N TYR A 59 -8.20 6.86 -4.79
CA TYR A 59 -9.35 6.32 -4.08
C TYR A 59 -9.35 6.80 -2.64
N ARG A 60 -10.49 7.32 -2.17
CA ARG A 60 -10.71 7.64 -0.77
C ARG A 60 -11.30 6.43 -0.06
N VAL A 61 -10.63 5.94 0.96
CA VAL A 61 -11.14 4.90 1.85
C VAL A 61 -11.30 5.45 3.25
N SER A 62 -12.13 4.80 4.06
CA SER A 62 -12.27 5.18 5.46
C SER A 62 -10.93 5.01 6.19
N ALA A 63 -10.47 6.05 6.90
CA ALA A 63 -9.28 5.97 7.73
C ALA A 63 -9.37 4.86 8.81
N ARG A 64 -10.59 4.49 9.20
CA ARG A 64 -10.84 3.38 10.15
C ARG A 64 -10.53 1.99 9.59
N ARG A 65 -10.21 1.89 8.30
CA ARG A 65 -9.69 0.66 7.70
C ARG A 65 -8.20 0.48 7.92
N LEU A 66 -7.49 1.51 8.34
CA LEU A 66 -6.06 1.41 8.65
C LEU A 66 -5.87 0.64 9.96
N THR A 67 -4.88 -0.23 9.98
CA THR A 67 -4.49 -0.98 11.17
C THR A 67 -2.99 -1.28 11.17
N THR A 68 -2.39 -1.43 12.34
CA THR A 68 -1.03 -1.95 12.50
C THR A 68 -1.05 -3.37 13.11
N ALA A 69 -2.21 -4.03 13.10
CA ALA A 69 -2.37 -5.37 13.64
C ALA A 69 -1.62 -6.43 12.81
N ASP A 70 -1.33 -7.56 13.43
CA ASP A 70 -0.69 -8.73 12.83
C ASP A 70 -1.70 -9.76 12.30
N SER A 71 -2.98 -9.41 12.27
CA SER A 71 -4.06 -10.19 11.68
C SER A 71 -5.20 -9.29 11.20
N ILE A 72 -5.92 -9.74 10.16
CA ILE A 72 -7.15 -9.12 9.65
C ILE A 72 -8.23 -10.16 9.43
N GLU A 73 -9.49 -9.74 9.50
CA GLU A 73 -10.64 -10.58 9.18
C GLU A 73 -11.22 -10.19 7.82
N VAL A 74 -11.45 -11.17 6.94
CA VAL A 74 -11.95 -10.94 5.58
C VAL A 74 -13.19 -11.77 5.30
N CYS A 75 -14.06 -11.30 4.42
CA CYS A 75 -15.29 -11.98 4.04
C CYS A 75 -15.01 -13.06 2.99
N GLY A 76 -14.88 -14.33 3.43
CA GLY A 76 -14.53 -15.46 2.57
C GLY A 76 -13.10 -15.38 2.04
N GLY A 77 -12.72 -16.32 1.17
CA GLY A 77 -11.35 -16.51 0.68
C GLY A 77 -11.02 -15.82 -0.64
N ASN A 78 -11.68 -14.69 -0.99
CA ASN A 78 -11.48 -14.04 -2.28
C ASN A 78 -10.62 -12.76 -2.22
N SER A 79 -9.86 -12.57 -1.16
CA SER A 79 -9.04 -11.38 -0.98
C SER A 79 -7.55 -11.66 -1.12
N SER A 80 -6.76 -10.63 -1.39
CA SER A 80 -5.30 -10.70 -1.45
C SER A 80 -4.65 -9.38 -1.06
N GLY A 81 -3.43 -9.45 -0.54
CA GLY A 81 -2.61 -8.27 -0.25
C GLY A 81 -2.02 -7.64 -1.52
N GLU A 82 -1.71 -6.37 -1.40
CA GLU A 82 -0.94 -5.57 -2.35
C GLU A 82 0.08 -4.76 -1.56
N VAL A 83 1.37 -5.09 -1.69
CA VAL A 83 2.41 -4.32 -0.98
C VAL A 83 2.56 -2.94 -1.58
N GLU A 84 2.57 -1.92 -0.72
CA GLU A 84 2.72 -0.53 -1.11
C GLU A 84 3.63 0.23 -0.13
N PHE A 85 4.37 1.22 -0.61
CA PHE A 85 4.87 2.22 0.30
C PHE A 85 3.71 3.10 0.78
N VAL A 86 3.79 3.57 2.01
CA VAL A 86 2.76 4.40 2.63
C VAL A 86 3.38 5.72 3.08
N LEU A 87 2.80 6.83 2.65
CA LEU A 87 3.20 8.17 3.07
C LEU A 87 2.25 8.65 4.16
N ILE A 88 2.78 9.21 5.24
CA ILE A 88 1.96 9.74 6.35
C ILE A 88 2.38 11.18 6.64
N GLY A 89 1.41 12.10 6.57
CA GLY A 89 1.60 13.51 6.90
C GLY A 89 1.36 13.79 8.38
N TRP A 90 2.30 14.48 9.02
CA TRP A 90 2.14 14.91 10.39
C TRP A 90 3.07 16.10 10.76
N GLN A 91 2.48 17.15 11.32
CA GLN A 91 3.18 18.38 11.72
C GLN A 91 4.04 18.99 10.61
N GLY A 92 3.49 19.04 9.38
CA GLY A 92 4.17 19.56 8.21
C GLY A 92 5.32 18.70 7.70
N ARG A 93 5.55 17.51 8.28
CA ARG A 93 6.53 16.50 7.86
C ARG A 93 5.83 15.35 7.15
N THR A 94 6.56 14.65 6.31
CA THR A 94 6.09 13.42 5.67
C THR A 94 6.96 12.26 6.09
N PHE A 95 6.31 11.18 6.50
CA PHE A 95 6.96 9.92 6.85
C PHE A 95 6.67 8.88 5.77
N VAL A 96 7.56 7.92 5.62
CA VAL A 96 7.37 6.75 4.75
C VAL A 96 7.36 5.48 5.58
N GLY A 97 6.38 4.64 5.32
CA GLY A 97 6.21 3.31 5.84
C GLY A 97 6.01 2.30 4.71
N VAL A 98 5.72 1.08 5.09
CA VAL A 98 5.30 0.01 4.18
C VAL A 98 3.97 -0.56 4.65
N GLY A 99 3.09 -0.91 3.71
CA GLY A 99 1.77 -1.43 4.04
C GLY A 99 1.22 -2.37 2.99
N SER A 100 -0.02 -2.77 3.18
CA SER A 100 -0.77 -3.59 2.23
C SER A 100 -2.17 -3.01 2.02
N ASP A 101 -2.48 -2.69 0.75
CA ASP A 101 -3.86 -2.44 0.31
C ASP A 101 -4.57 -3.78 0.09
N HIS A 102 -4.94 -4.45 1.20
CA HIS A 102 -5.66 -5.73 1.09
C HIS A 102 -7.03 -5.50 0.44
N THR A 103 -7.35 -6.28 -0.59
CA THR A 103 -8.49 -6.01 -1.46
C THR A 103 -9.28 -7.28 -1.74
N ASP A 104 -10.62 -7.21 -1.66
CA ASP A 104 -11.51 -8.29 -2.09
C ASP A 104 -11.58 -8.33 -3.62
N ARG A 105 -11.04 -9.39 -4.21
CA ARG A 105 -10.90 -9.52 -5.67
C ARG A 105 -12.20 -9.84 -6.37
N LYS A 106 -13.15 -10.48 -5.69
CA LYS A 106 -14.46 -10.73 -6.25
C LYS A 106 -15.28 -9.44 -6.35
N VAL A 107 -15.26 -8.63 -5.31
CA VAL A 107 -15.95 -7.33 -5.31
C VAL A 107 -15.23 -6.31 -6.21
N GLU A 108 -13.94 -6.44 -6.40
CA GLU A 108 -13.17 -5.58 -7.32
C GLU A 108 -13.69 -5.65 -8.76
N THR A 109 -14.18 -6.81 -9.21
CA THR A 109 -14.82 -6.96 -10.53
C THR A 109 -16.11 -6.15 -10.67
N TYR A 110 -16.78 -5.85 -9.56
CA TYR A 110 -17.96 -4.99 -9.52
C TYR A 110 -17.57 -3.51 -9.38
N SER A 111 -16.68 -3.19 -8.42
CA SER A 111 -16.25 -1.83 -8.16
C SER A 111 -14.93 -1.82 -7.36
N VAL A 112 -13.88 -1.24 -7.95
CA VAL A 112 -12.59 -1.07 -7.28
C VAL A 112 -12.74 -0.26 -5.98
N THR A 113 -13.50 0.84 -6.01
CA THR A 113 -13.72 1.67 -4.80
C THR A 113 -14.37 0.88 -3.67
N VAL A 114 -15.37 0.06 -3.98
CA VAL A 114 -16.07 -0.75 -2.96
C VAL A 114 -15.14 -1.83 -2.42
N SER A 115 -14.41 -2.53 -3.28
CA SER A 115 -13.50 -3.61 -2.87
C SER A 115 -12.43 -3.14 -1.89
N LYS A 116 -11.90 -1.91 -2.13
CA LYS A 116 -10.90 -1.30 -1.23
C LYS A 116 -11.46 -0.92 0.14
N GLN A 117 -12.79 -0.71 0.25
CA GLN A 117 -13.45 -0.45 1.53
C GLN A 117 -13.74 -1.72 2.35
N MET A 118 -13.71 -2.90 1.73
CA MET A 118 -14.13 -4.13 2.40
C MET A 118 -13.08 -4.71 3.36
N CYS A 119 -11.80 -4.48 3.10
CA CYS A 119 -10.70 -5.05 3.89
C CYS A 119 -9.91 -3.96 4.61
N GLU A 120 -9.28 -4.34 5.71
CA GLU A 120 -8.31 -3.51 6.41
C GLU A 120 -7.11 -3.18 5.51
N LYS A 121 -6.51 -2.01 5.76
CA LYS A 121 -5.27 -1.54 5.14
C LYS A 121 -4.18 -1.62 6.19
N VAL A 122 -3.38 -2.66 6.12
CA VAL A 122 -2.35 -2.90 7.14
C VAL A 122 -1.14 -2.03 6.86
N VAL A 123 -0.67 -1.30 7.86
CA VAL A 123 0.54 -0.46 7.81
C VAL A 123 1.55 -0.97 8.82
N GLY A 124 2.79 -1.15 8.41
CA GLY A 124 3.87 -1.49 9.34
C GLY A 124 4.04 -0.41 10.41
N PRO A 125 4.29 -0.79 11.67
CA PRO A 125 4.34 0.16 12.78
C PRO A 125 5.59 1.03 12.82
N VAL A 126 6.57 0.80 11.93
CA VAL A 126 7.83 1.56 11.87
C VAL A 126 7.84 2.47 10.65
N LEU A 127 8.25 3.72 10.86
CA LEU A 127 8.30 4.75 9.83
C LEU A 127 9.70 5.36 9.75
N TRP A 128 10.11 5.80 8.55
CA TRP A 128 11.25 6.68 8.33
C TRP A 128 10.78 8.09 7.94
N GLU A 129 11.61 9.09 8.11
CA GLU A 129 11.37 10.38 7.49
C GLU A 129 11.57 10.28 5.99
N LEU A 130 10.65 10.86 5.20
CA LEU A 130 10.75 10.85 3.75
C LEU A 130 12.04 11.55 3.27
N GLU A 131 12.48 12.60 3.96
CA GLU A 131 13.69 13.35 3.61
C GLU A 131 14.95 12.49 3.65
N ASP A 132 15.04 11.51 4.56
CA ASP A 132 16.18 10.60 4.67
C ASP A 132 16.37 9.73 3.42
N VAL A 133 15.29 9.40 2.73
CA VAL A 133 15.27 8.46 1.60
C VAL A 133 15.00 9.13 0.25
N ALA A 134 14.58 10.39 0.24
CA ALA A 134 14.20 11.10 -0.98
C ALA A 134 15.32 11.17 -2.03
N GLY A 135 16.57 11.30 -1.58
CA GLY A 135 17.73 11.40 -2.46
C GLY A 135 18.08 10.11 -3.21
N HIS A 136 17.54 8.98 -2.77
CA HIS A 136 17.77 7.66 -3.39
C HIS A 136 16.49 6.84 -3.50
N TRP A 137 15.34 7.51 -3.53
CA TRP A 137 14.00 6.94 -3.60
C TRP A 137 13.87 5.83 -4.65
N ASP A 138 14.34 6.08 -5.85
CA ASP A 138 14.25 5.16 -6.99
C ASP A 138 15.03 3.84 -6.79
N ARG A 139 15.94 3.78 -5.82
CA ARG A 139 16.72 2.60 -5.47
C ARG A 139 16.07 1.72 -4.41
N MET A 140 15.04 2.21 -3.74
CA MET A 140 14.31 1.47 -2.72
C MET A 140 13.62 0.26 -3.32
N ILE A 141 13.55 -0.84 -2.59
CA ILE A 141 13.00 -2.11 -3.07
C ILE A 141 11.78 -2.49 -2.22
N LEU A 142 10.66 -2.69 -2.89
CA LEU A 142 9.41 -3.10 -2.28
C LEU A 142 9.17 -4.57 -2.58
N ARG A 143 8.90 -5.40 -1.54
CA ARG A 143 8.63 -6.83 -1.69
C ARG A 143 7.46 -7.28 -0.85
N ALA A 144 6.76 -8.29 -1.35
CA ALA A 144 5.81 -9.07 -0.58
C ALA A 144 6.04 -10.56 -0.72
N PHE A 145 5.72 -11.27 0.34
CA PHE A 145 5.71 -12.72 0.39
C PHE A 145 4.33 -13.18 0.85
N ALA A 146 3.77 -14.17 0.17
CA ALA A 146 2.48 -14.75 0.50
C ALA A 146 2.62 -16.20 0.95
N TRP A 147 1.87 -16.61 1.95
CA TRP A 147 1.78 -18.01 2.37
C TRP A 147 0.62 -18.68 1.64
N ILE A 148 0.95 -19.47 0.60
CA ILE A 148 0.00 -20.12 -0.29
C ILE A 148 0.22 -21.63 -0.24
N GLY A 149 -0.81 -22.39 0.11
CA GLY A 149 -0.70 -23.84 0.24
C GLY A 149 0.34 -24.29 1.27
N GLY A 150 0.58 -23.51 2.33
CA GLY A 150 1.56 -23.79 3.37
C GLY A 150 3.01 -23.39 3.03
N ALA A 151 3.26 -22.82 1.86
CA ALA A 151 4.59 -22.38 1.44
C ALA A 151 4.68 -20.85 1.37
N ARG A 152 5.79 -20.27 1.84
CA ARG A 152 6.10 -18.86 1.68
C ARG A 152 6.69 -18.62 0.30
N VAL A 153 6.03 -17.83 -0.52
CA VAL A 153 6.46 -17.53 -1.90
C VAL A 153 6.71 -16.02 -2.06
N LEU A 154 7.70 -15.65 -2.88
CA LEU A 154 7.87 -14.26 -3.30
C LEU A 154 6.71 -13.89 -4.22
N TYR A 155 5.87 -12.95 -3.76
CA TYR A 155 4.60 -12.62 -4.38
C TYR A 155 4.65 -11.35 -5.22
N GLN A 156 5.31 -10.31 -4.73
CA GLN A 156 5.54 -9.05 -5.45
C GLN A 156 6.96 -8.57 -5.18
N GLU A 157 7.59 -7.93 -6.17
CA GLU A 157 8.92 -7.32 -6.02
C GLU A 157 9.16 -6.31 -7.14
N GLY A 158 9.72 -5.17 -6.77
CA GLY A 158 10.19 -4.15 -7.70
C GLY A 158 10.91 -3.02 -7.00
N THR A 159 11.63 -2.22 -7.77
CA THR A 159 12.24 -0.96 -7.33
C THR A 159 11.27 0.20 -7.53
N LEU A 160 11.35 1.22 -6.66
CA LEU A 160 10.39 2.35 -6.70
C LEU A 160 10.57 3.24 -7.93
N ASP A 161 11.62 3.07 -8.75
CA ASP A 161 11.77 3.72 -10.05
C ASP A 161 10.67 3.32 -11.06
N GLY A 162 10.03 2.17 -10.87
CA GLY A 162 8.89 1.73 -11.67
C GLY A 162 7.58 2.47 -11.37
N MET A 163 7.51 3.23 -10.26
CA MET A 163 6.32 3.94 -9.83
C MET A 163 6.53 5.46 -9.82
N LEU A 164 5.44 6.22 -9.83
CA LEU A 164 5.48 7.66 -9.58
C LEU A 164 6.12 7.95 -8.21
N SER A 165 6.91 9.02 -8.16
CA SER A 165 7.58 9.39 -6.92
C SER A 165 6.59 9.84 -5.84
N ALA A 166 7.00 9.78 -4.56
CA ALA A 166 6.22 10.33 -3.46
C ALA A 166 5.79 11.78 -3.73
N LYS A 167 6.71 12.60 -4.26
CA LYS A 167 6.45 14.00 -4.61
C LYS A 167 5.36 14.15 -5.69
N ASP A 168 5.43 13.34 -6.76
CA ASP A 168 4.45 13.41 -7.85
C ASP A 168 3.06 12.96 -7.40
N LEU A 169 2.99 11.91 -6.56
CA LEU A 169 1.74 11.43 -6.01
C LEU A 169 1.09 12.45 -5.07
N ILE A 170 1.87 13.06 -4.17
CA ILE A 170 1.38 14.11 -3.28
C ILE A 170 0.89 15.32 -4.10
N ALA A 171 1.68 15.77 -5.07
CA ALA A 171 1.31 16.90 -5.92
C ALA A 171 0.05 16.61 -6.74
N GLY A 172 -0.09 15.40 -7.28
CA GLY A 172 -1.27 14.99 -8.03
C GLY A 172 -2.55 14.92 -7.18
N ALA A 173 -2.44 14.46 -5.92
CA ALA A 173 -3.59 14.35 -5.03
C ALA A 173 -3.99 15.68 -4.37
N PHE A 174 -3.02 16.54 -4.03
CA PHE A 174 -3.22 17.72 -3.18
C PHE A 174 -2.77 19.04 -3.82
N GLY A 175 -2.46 19.06 -5.12
CA GLY A 175 -2.19 20.30 -5.85
C GLY A 175 -0.98 21.09 -5.36
N GLY A 176 0.04 20.41 -4.82
CA GLY A 176 1.27 21.06 -4.35
C GLY A 176 1.22 21.62 -2.92
N ALA A 177 0.12 21.43 -2.21
CA ALA A 177 -0.02 21.85 -0.80
C ALA A 177 0.75 20.97 0.21
N GLY A 178 1.45 19.94 -0.26
CA GLY A 178 2.06 18.92 0.58
C GLY A 178 1.05 17.84 0.99
N LEU A 179 1.52 16.80 1.70
CA LEU A 179 0.66 15.78 2.27
C LEU A 179 0.02 16.35 3.55
N PRO A 180 -1.33 16.41 3.63
CA PRO A 180 -1.99 16.96 4.82
C PRO A 180 -1.67 16.17 6.10
N ASP A 181 -1.60 16.87 7.22
CA ASP A 181 -1.50 16.22 8.53
C ASP A 181 -2.70 15.29 8.75
N GLY A 182 -2.46 14.11 9.32
CA GLY A 182 -3.48 13.07 9.51
C GLY A 182 -3.85 12.30 8.25
N CYS A 183 -3.17 12.52 7.12
CA CYS A 183 -3.37 11.76 5.90
C CYS A 183 -2.39 10.59 5.80
N ALA A 184 -2.89 9.38 5.52
CA ALA A 184 -2.12 8.24 5.06
C ALA A 184 -2.41 7.98 3.59
N MET A 185 -1.37 7.94 2.73
CA MET A 185 -1.47 7.70 1.30
C MET A 185 -0.67 6.46 0.91
N PHE A 186 -1.31 5.48 0.32
CA PHE A 186 -0.68 4.32 -0.32
C PHE A 186 -0.29 4.67 -1.74
N GLY A 187 0.89 4.22 -2.18
CA GLY A 187 1.55 4.69 -3.39
C GLY A 187 1.47 3.79 -4.61
N GLY A 188 0.74 2.70 -4.51
CA GLY A 188 0.62 1.71 -5.59
C GLY A 188 1.52 0.50 -5.40
N THR A 189 1.27 -0.51 -6.22
CA THR A 189 1.88 -1.83 -6.09
C THR A 189 2.44 -2.37 -7.42
N PHE A 190 3.13 -3.51 -7.34
CA PHE A 190 3.61 -4.26 -8.51
C PHE A 190 2.71 -5.45 -8.82
N ALA A 191 2.78 -5.95 -10.06
CA ALA A 191 2.07 -7.15 -10.45
C ALA A 191 2.48 -8.38 -9.61
N ALA A 192 1.50 -9.18 -9.21
CA ALA A 192 1.74 -10.42 -8.47
C ALA A 192 2.43 -11.46 -9.36
N LYS A 193 3.56 -12.00 -8.90
CA LYS A 193 4.28 -13.09 -9.56
C LYS A 193 3.43 -14.36 -9.54
N GLY A 194 3.08 -14.87 -10.72
CA GLY A 194 2.19 -16.02 -10.88
C GLY A 194 0.70 -15.71 -10.67
N GLY A 195 0.32 -14.44 -10.79
CA GLY A 195 -1.06 -13.97 -10.72
C GLY A 195 -1.55 -13.73 -9.28
N ILE A 196 -2.70 -13.07 -9.18
CA ILE A 196 -3.36 -12.76 -7.90
C ILE A 196 -3.91 -14.07 -7.29
N ARG A 197 -3.60 -14.31 -6.02
CA ARG A 197 -4.02 -15.51 -5.28
C ARG A 197 -4.28 -15.15 -3.82
N PRO A 198 -5.29 -15.75 -3.18
CA PRO A 198 -5.46 -15.64 -1.74
C PRO A 198 -4.29 -16.28 -0.98
N ALA A 199 -4.04 -15.80 0.22
CA ALA A 199 -2.97 -16.27 1.09
C ALA A 199 -3.45 -16.32 2.54
N SER A 200 -2.96 -17.28 3.33
CA SER A 200 -3.26 -17.34 4.77
C SER A 200 -2.47 -16.32 5.59
N ARG A 201 -1.35 -15.83 5.05
CA ARG A 201 -0.52 -14.78 5.63
C ARG A 201 0.15 -13.96 4.53
N PHE A 202 0.33 -12.67 4.77
CA PHE A 202 0.98 -11.74 3.87
C PHE A 202 2.06 -10.96 4.61
N ASP A 203 3.34 -11.19 4.25
CA ASP A 203 4.49 -10.46 4.78
C ASP A 203 4.96 -9.44 3.73
N PHE A 204 5.41 -8.26 4.15
CA PHE A 204 5.87 -7.23 3.23
C PHE A 204 7.03 -6.42 3.80
N GLU A 205 7.84 -5.87 2.91
CA GLU A 205 9.01 -5.09 3.28
C GLU A 205 9.30 -3.97 2.29
N LEU A 206 9.89 -2.89 2.81
CA LEU A 206 10.53 -1.81 2.06
C LEU A 206 11.99 -1.75 2.47
N GLU A 207 12.89 -2.10 1.54
CA GLU A 207 14.32 -2.10 1.75
C GLU A 207 14.94 -0.81 1.23
N ASP A 208 15.76 -0.18 2.05
CA ASP A 208 16.68 0.89 1.68
C ASP A 208 18.11 0.32 1.54
N PRO A 209 18.56 -0.01 0.33
CA PRO A 209 19.87 -0.59 0.11
C PRO A 209 21.02 0.41 0.30
N VAL A 210 20.73 1.72 0.34
CA VAL A 210 21.73 2.77 0.53
C VAL A 210 22.10 2.92 1.99
N LEU A 211 21.10 3.04 2.87
CA LEU A 211 21.27 3.13 4.32
C LEU A 211 21.26 1.75 5.00
N LYS A 212 21.10 0.66 4.21
CA LYS A 212 21.14 -0.74 4.67
C LYS A 212 20.14 -1.03 5.80
N ARG A 213 18.92 -0.55 5.64
CA ARG A 213 17.82 -0.74 6.58
C ARG A 213 16.57 -1.26 5.87
N THR A 214 15.63 -1.84 6.62
CA THR A 214 14.41 -2.42 6.04
C THR A 214 13.25 -2.27 7.01
N LEU A 215 12.14 -1.67 6.52
CA LEU A 215 10.85 -1.75 7.18
C LEU A 215 10.21 -3.09 6.86
N ARG A 216 9.66 -3.78 7.88
CA ARG A 216 8.97 -5.07 7.72
C ARG A 216 7.74 -5.13 8.57
N HIS A 217 6.73 -5.78 8.02
CA HIS A 217 5.56 -6.20 8.78
C HIS A 217 4.88 -7.39 8.07
N GLY A 218 3.85 -7.95 8.69
CA GLY A 218 3.07 -9.01 8.09
C GLY A 218 1.86 -9.31 8.94
N TYR A 219 0.85 -9.91 8.33
CA TYR A 219 -0.41 -10.22 9.00
C TYR A 219 -1.00 -11.54 8.52
N ASP A 220 -1.69 -12.21 9.44
CA ASP A 220 -2.50 -13.39 9.13
C ASP A 220 -3.85 -12.97 8.56
N VAL A 221 -4.36 -13.74 7.60
CA VAL A 221 -5.66 -13.52 6.97
C VAL A 221 -6.64 -14.55 7.52
N ILE A 222 -7.64 -14.08 8.27
CA ILE A 222 -8.66 -14.88 8.90
C ILE A 222 -9.93 -14.79 8.04
N GLU A 223 -10.31 -15.91 7.43
CA GLU A 223 -11.50 -15.98 6.60
C GLU A 223 -12.77 -16.14 7.46
N LEU A 224 -13.69 -15.20 7.34
CA LEU A 224 -15.01 -15.29 7.95
C LEU A 224 -15.97 -16.01 6.99
N PRO A 225 -16.91 -16.83 7.51
CA PRO A 225 -17.86 -17.53 6.67
C PRO A 225 -18.81 -16.56 5.96
N VAL A 226 -19.07 -16.84 4.68
CA VAL A 226 -20.11 -16.16 3.91
C VAL A 226 -21.42 -16.92 4.14
N LEU A 227 -22.35 -16.29 4.84
CA LEU A 227 -23.64 -16.88 5.18
C LEU A 227 -24.77 -16.12 4.45
N GLY A 228 -25.71 -16.86 3.86
CA GLY A 228 -26.87 -16.32 3.13
C GLY A 228 -26.99 -16.75 1.70
#